data_3f633ef51e9ec5f3691c81b5eb722fb9
#
_entry.id   3f633ef51e9ec5f3691c81b5eb722fb9
#
_cell.length_a   1.000
_cell.length_b   1.000
_cell.length_c   1.000
_cell.angle_alpha   90.00
_cell.angle_beta   90.00
_cell.angle_gamma   90.00
#
_symmetry.space_group_name_H-M   'P 1'
#
loop_
_entity.id
_entity.type
_entity.pdbx_description
1 polymer ?
#
loop_
_entity_poly.entity_id
_entity_poly.type
_entity_poly.pdbx_seq_one_letter_code
_entity_poly.pdbx_strand_id
1 'polypeptide(L)'
;MKKIIRAFLGILFLSMFFGCQPAKAANTAPCDEIAALAEAIMTARQAGVPMREMYKAADSQEDDTEFFKSMVKSLVKQSFTVPHYSTEGFKKTAITDFGSKVFMECASKQ
;
A
#
# COMPACT_ATOMS: atom_id res chain seq x y z
N MET A 1 -29.61 -32.77 -15.66
CA MET A 1 -29.48 -31.60 -16.52
C MET A 1 -29.27 -30.32 -15.76
N LYS A 2 -30.07 -30.00 -14.76
CA LYS A 2 -29.92 -28.75 -14.00
C LYS A 2 -28.61 -28.68 -13.22
N LYS A 3 -28.09 -29.78 -12.73
CA LYS A 3 -26.83 -29.86 -11.99
C LYS A 3 -25.61 -29.58 -12.88
N ILE A 4 -25.68 -30.05 -14.13
CA ILE A 4 -24.62 -29.86 -15.10
C ILE A 4 -24.51 -28.37 -15.52
N ILE A 5 -25.65 -27.73 -15.68
CA ILE A 5 -25.73 -26.32 -16.08
C ILE A 5 -25.16 -25.43 -14.97
N ARG A 6 -25.43 -25.75 -13.72
CA ARG A 6 -24.89 -25.00 -12.58
C ARG A 6 -23.37 -25.14 -12.45
N ALA A 7 -22.86 -26.33 -12.67
CA ALA A 7 -21.43 -26.57 -12.68
C ALA A 7 -20.77 -25.81 -13.83
N PHE A 8 -21.42 -25.76 -14.97
CA PHE A 8 -20.92 -25.05 -16.13
C PHE A 8 -20.86 -23.52 -15.90
N LEU A 9 -21.89 -22.99 -15.26
CA LEU A 9 -21.92 -21.57 -14.89
C LEU A 9 -20.86 -21.23 -13.87
N GLY A 10 -20.61 -22.11 -12.91
CA GLY A 10 -19.55 -21.93 -11.93
C GLY A 10 -18.17 -21.90 -12.56
N ILE A 11 -17.93 -22.77 -13.51
CA ILE A 11 -16.64 -22.84 -14.22
C ILE A 11 -16.43 -21.59 -15.08
N LEU A 12 -17.48 -21.14 -15.74
CA LEU A 12 -17.42 -19.91 -16.54
C LEU A 12 -17.16 -18.68 -15.68
N PHE A 13 -17.75 -18.63 -14.52
CA PHE A 13 -17.55 -17.53 -13.58
C PHE A 13 -16.11 -17.50 -13.07
N LEU A 14 -15.55 -18.63 -12.75
CA LEU A 14 -14.16 -18.75 -12.34
C LEU A 14 -13.19 -18.35 -13.45
N SER A 15 -13.51 -18.69 -14.69
CA SER A 15 -12.69 -18.32 -15.84
C SER A 15 -12.67 -16.83 -16.07
N MET A 16 -13.79 -16.16 -15.88
CA MET A 16 -13.86 -14.70 -16.02
C MET A 16 -13.07 -14.00 -14.93
N PHE A 17 -13.12 -14.51 -13.72
CA PHE A 17 -12.36 -13.94 -12.61
C PHE A 17 -10.87 -14.05 -12.84
N PHE A 18 -10.42 -15.17 -13.37
CA PHE A 18 -9.00 -15.38 -13.68
C PHE A 18 -8.52 -14.55 -14.85
N GLY A 19 -9.38 -14.28 -15.81
CA GLY A 19 -9.02 -13.54 -17.02
C GLY A 19 -8.75 -12.07 -16.81
N CYS A 20 -9.25 -11.47 -15.72
CA CYS A 20 -9.12 -10.04 -15.49
C CYS A 20 -7.91 -9.65 -14.65
N GLN A 21 -7.24 -10.61 -14.01
CA GLN A 21 -6.19 -10.28 -13.04
C GLN A 21 -4.75 -10.34 -13.51
N PRO A 22 -4.34 -11.17 -14.48
CA PRO A 22 -2.90 -11.45 -14.55
C PRO A 22 -2.04 -10.43 -15.27
N ALA A 23 -2.57 -9.67 -16.20
CA ALA A 23 -1.68 -8.90 -17.06
C ALA A 23 -1.34 -7.51 -16.54
N LYS A 24 -2.26 -6.87 -15.81
CA LYS A 24 -2.05 -5.50 -15.33
C LYS A 24 -1.52 -5.43 -13.90
N ALA A 25 -1.81 -6.45 -13.10
CA ALA A 25 -1.36 -6.49 -11.71
C ALA A 25 0.15 -6.70 -11.58
N ALA A 26 0.78 -7.33 -12.58
CA ALA A 26 2.20 -7.70 -12.50
C ALA A 26 3.15 -6.50 -12.52
N ASN A 27 2.77 -5.39 -13.19
CA ASN A 27 3.64 -4.23 -13.33
C ASN A 27 3.51 -3.20 -12.21
N THR A 28 2.31 -3.04 -11.65
CA THR A 28 2.05 -2.01 -10.65
C THR A 28 1.79 -2.55 -9.24
N ALA A 29 1.64 -3.89 -9.08
CA ALA A 29 1.35 -4.48 -7.79
C ALA A 29 2.37 -4.12 -6.70
N PRO A 30 3.69 -4.16 -6.97
CA PRO A 30 4.66 -3.73 -5.95
C PRO A 30 4.51 -2.26 -5.59
N CYS A 31 4.18 -1.41 -6.57
CA CYS A 31 3.99 0.02 -6.31
C CYS A 31 2.71 0.28 -5.52
N ASP A 32 1.66 -0.51 -5.77
CA ASP A 32 0.43 -0.44 -4.97
C ASP A 32 0.69 -0.80 -3.51
N GLU A 33 1.48 -1.83 -3.27
CA GLU A 33 1.83 -2.24 -1.91
C GLU A 33 2.65 -1.18 -1.19
N ILE A 34 3.61 -0.59 -1.88
CA ILE A 34 4.44 0.48 -1.32
C ILE A 34 3.59 1.71 -1.03
N ALA A 35 2.65 2.04 -1.91
CA ALA A 35 1.74 3.16 -1.69
C ALA A 35 0.84 2.91 -0.49
N ALA A 36 0.33 1.69 -0.32
CA ALA A 36 -0.48 1.33 0.84
C ALA A 36 0.33 1.45 2.13
N LEU A 37 1.59 1.03 2.11
CA LEU A 37 2.50 1.18 3.23
C LEU A 37 2.74 2.67 3.55
N ALA A 38 2.92 3.48 2.52
CA ALA A 38 3.10 4.93 2.68
C ALA A 38 1.87 5.56 3.34
N GLU A 39 0.68 5.16 2.92
CA GLU A 39 -0.57 5.65 3.52
C GLU A 39 -0.68 5.25 4.99
N ALA A 40 -0.30 4.01 5.32
CA ALA A 40 -0.29 3.56 6.71
C ALA A 40 0.69 4.38 7.56
N ILE A 41 1.86 4.67 7.02
CA ILE A 41 2.88 5.47 7.69
C ILE A 41 2.36 6.91 7.92
N MET A 42 1.76 7.51 6.89
CA MET A 42 1.21 8.86 7.02
C MET A 42 0.02 8.88 7.99
N THR A 43 -0.77 7.82 8.00
CA THR A 43 -1.87 7.67 8.98
C THR A 43 -1.32 7.74 10.39
N ALA A 44 -0.25 7.00 10.67
CA ALA A 44 0.40 7.03 11.98
C ALA A 44 0.96 8.42 12.28
N ARG A 45 1.57 9.07 11.29
CA ARG A 45 2.09 10.44 11.42
C ARG A 45 0.97 11.40 11.81
N GLN A 46 -0.17 11.33 11.13
CA GLN A 46 -1.30 12.21 11.39
C GLN A 46 -2.00 11.87 12.71
N ALA A 47 -1.84 10.65 13.19
CA ALA A 47 -2.33 10.23 14.50
C ALA A 47 -1.41 10.68 15.64
N GLY A 48 -0.26 11.25 15.33
CA GLY A 48 0.67 11.76 16.33
C GLY A 48 1.70 10.77 16.81
N VAL A 49 1.87 9.64 16.12
CA VAL A 49 2.91 8.67 16.49
C VAL A 49 4.28 9.27 16.22
N PRO A 50 5.18 9.27 17.22
CA PRO A 50 6.52 9.83 17.03
C PRO A 50 7.37 9.03 16.05
N MET A 51 8.27 9.71 15.35
CA MET A 51 9.20 9.06 14.40
C MET A 51 9.96 7.91 15.07
N ARG A 52 10.39 8.10 16.30
CA ARG A 52 11.15 7.08 17.04
C ARG A 52 10.36 5.77 17.16
N GLU A 53 9.08 5.88 17.45
CA GLU A 53 8.22 4.69 17.57
C GLU A 53 8.04 3.99 16.22
N MET A 54 7.92 4.75 15.16
CA MET A 54 7.82 4.16 13.81
C MET A 54 9.10 3.45 13.40
N TYR A 55 10.24 4.00 13.76
CA TYR A 55 11.54 3.37 13.51
C TYR A 55 11.66 2.06 14.28
N LYS A 56 11.25 2.05 15.54
CA LYS A 56 11.24 0.82 16.34
C LYS A 56 10.36 -0.25 15.72
N ALA A 57 9.19 0.15 15.23
CA ALA A 57 8.28 -0.79 14.57
C ALA A 57 8.93 -1.39 13.32
N ALA A 58 9.65 -0.60 12.53
CA ALA A 58 10.34 -1.09 11.36
C ALA A 58 11.45 -2.08 11.75
N ASP A 59 12.22 -1.77 12.78
CA ASP A 59 13.32 -2.62 13.24
C ASP A 59 12.85 -3.92 13.88
N SER A 60 11.65 -3.94 14.44
CA SER A 60 11.11 -5.13 15.11
C SER A 60 10.59 -6.21 14.16
N GLN A 61 10.53 -5.93 12.88
CA GLN A 61 10.10 -6.90 11.87
C GLN A 61 11.23 -7.86 11.54
N GLU A 62 11.25 -9.00 12.22
CA GLU A 62 12.34 -9.97 12.07
C GLU A 62 12.41 -10.61 10.70
N ASP A 63 11.25 -10.79 10.05
CA ASP A 63 11.16 -11.45 8.76
C ASP A 63 11.50 -10.53 7.59
N ASP A 64 11.60 -9.23 7.82
CA ASP A 64 11.85 -8.26 6.76
C ASP A 64 13.35 -8.11 6.47
N THR A 65 13.66 -7.89 5.20
CA THR A 65 15.03 -7.65 4.78
C THR A 65 15.51 -6.27 5.23
N GLU A 66 16.83 -6.09 5.29
CA GLU A 66 17.41 -4.79 5.59
C GLU A 66 17.03 -3.74 4.55
N PHE A 67 16.87 -4.16 3.29
CA PHE A 67 16.40 -3.27 2.24
C PHE A 67 14.99 -2.76 2.54
N PHE A 68 14.09 -3.66 2.93
CA PHE A 68 12.71 -3.30 3.25
C PHE A 68 12.66 -2.36 4.46
N LYS A 69 13.41 -2.68 5.51
CA LYS A 69 13.48 -1.83 6.71
C LYS A 69 13.98 -0.43 6.37
N SER A 70 15.01 -0.34 5.54
CA SER A 70 15.56 0.93 5.06
C SER A 70 14.51 1.74 4.30
N MET A 71 13.76 1.06 3.45
CA MET A 71 12.69 1.70 2.68
C MET A 71 11.61 2.26 3.61
N VAL A 72 11.18 1.47 4.60
CA VAL A 72 10.18 1.91 5.57
C VAL A 72 10.68 3.14 6.32
N LYS A 73 11.93 3.13 6.78
CA LYS A 73 12.50 4.27 7.48
C LYS A 73 12.58 5.51 6.61
N SER A 74 12.88 5.34 5.33
CA SER A 74 12.89 6.45 4.37
C SER A 74 11.49 7.06 4.23
N LEU A 75 10.46 6.21 4.12
CA LEU A 75 9.08 6.67 4.03
C LEU A 75 8.66 7.38 5.32
N VAL A 76 9.10 6.89 6.48
CA VAL A 76 8.83 7.56 7.75
C VAL A 76 9.43 8.97 7.76
N LYS A 77 10.67 9.10 7.33
CA LYS A 77 11.33 10.41 7.25
C LYS A 77 10.55 11.35 6.33
N GLN A 78 10.14 10.86 5.17
CA GLN A 78 9.38 11.66 4.21
C GLN A 78 8.03 12.08 4.79
N SER A 79 7.38 11.21 5.55
CA SER A 79 6.09 11.53 6.15
C SER A 79 6.20 12.70 7.15
N PHE A 80 7.35 12.86 7.79
CA PHE A 80 7.57 13.93 8.75
C PHE A 80 7.90 15.27 8.10
N THR A 81 8.08 15.30 6.77
CA THR A 81 8.15 16.57 6.05
C THR A 81 6.77 17.16 5.81
N VAL A 82 5.72 16.35 5.99
CA VAL A 82 4.33 16.77 5.86
C VAL A 82 3.85 17.24 7.24
N PRO A 83 3.15 18.38 7.32
CA PRO A 83 2.66 18.87 8.61
C PRO A 83 1.67 17.92 9.25
N HIS A 84 1.63 17.93 10.58
CA HIS A 84 0.59 17.27 11.33
C HIS A 84 -0.63 18.18 11.34
N TYR A 85 -1.69 17.78 10.68
CA TYR A 85 -2.90 18.58 10.56
C TYR A 85 -3.85 18.34 11.74
N SER A 86 -4.69 19.31 12.02
CA SER A 86 -5.64 19.24 13.12
C SER A 86 -7.04 18.81 12.68
N THR A 87 -7.37 18.94 11.40
CA THR A 87 -8.69 18.58 10.90
C THR A 87 -8.65 17.23 10.18
N GLU A 88 -9.74 16.48 10.29
CA GLU A 88 -9.83 15.17 9.64
C GLU A 88 -9.73 15.26 8.11
N GLY A 89 -10.30 16.32 7.53
CA GLY A 89 -10.22 16.51 6.08
C GLY A 89 -8.78 16.67 5.59
N PHE A 90 -8.00 17.50 6.24
CA PHE A 90 -6.60 17.70 5.88
C PHE A 90 -5.75 16.48 6.16
N LYS A 91 -6.04 15.75 7.25
CA LYS A 91 -5.35 14.49 7.54
C LYS A 91 -5.59 13.48 6.44
N LYS A 92 -6.82 13.31 6.01
CA LYS A 92 -7.18 12.40 4.92
C LYS A 92 -6.47 12.75 3.62
N THR A 93 -6.47 14.03 3.28
CA THR A 93 -5.80 14.51 2.07
C THR A 93 -4.30 14.24 2.15
N ALA A 94 -3.69 14.47 3.29
CA ALA A 94 -2.26 14.20 3.48
C ALA A 94 -1.94 12.72 3.27
N ILE A 95 -2.78 11.82 3.79
CA ILE A 95 -2.60 10.38 3.65
C ILE A 95 -2.69 9.98 2.18
N THR A 96 -3.74 10.41 1.49
CA THR A 96 -3.97 10.06 0.09
C THR A 96 -2.87 10.64 -0.80
N ASP A 97 -2.49 11.88 -0.60
CA ASP A 97 -1.47 12.55 -1.40
C ASP A 97 -0.10 11.89 -1.21
N PHE A 98 0.22 11.51 0.01
CA PHE A 98 1.49 10.84 0.29
C PHE A 98 1.55 9.49 -0.41
N GLY A 99 0.49 8.71 -0.32
CA GLY A 99 0.40 7.43 -1.02
C GLY A 99 0.53 7.58 -2.53
N SER A 100 -0.16 8.56 -3.11
CA SER A 100 -0.11 8.84 -4.53
C SER A 100 1.28 9.26 -4.98
N LYS A 101 1.95 10.10 -4.21
CA LYS A 101 3.32 10.55 -4.50
C LYS A 101 4.27 9.36 -4.51
N VAL A 102 4.21 8.51 -3.50
CA VAL A 102 5.05 7.33 -3.39
C VAL A 102 4.77 6.36 -4.54
N PHE A 103 3.49 6.17 -4.88
CA PHE A 103 3.11 5.35 -6.00
C PHE A 103 3.74 5.85 -7.30
N MET A 104 3.63 7.14 -7.56
CA MET A 104 4.17 7.73 -8.78
C MET A 104 5.69 7.61 -8.86
N GLU A 105 6.38 7.81 -7.76
CA GLU A 105 7.83 7.63 -7.70
C GLU A 105 8.23 6.19 -8.01
N CYS A 106 7.50 5.23 -7.46
CA CYS A 106 7.73 3.81 -7.73
C CYS A 106 7.44 3.49 -9.20
N ALA A 107 6.28 3.91 -9.70
CA ALA A 107 5.84 3.60 -11.06
C ALA A 107 6.75 4.22 -12.12
N SER A 108 7.33 5.38 -11.84
CA SER A 108 8.20 6.06 -12.80
C SER A 108 9.54 5.34 -13.01
N LYS A 109 9.88 4.42 -12.09
CA LYS A 109 11.12 3.64 -12.18
C LYS A 109 10.94 2.27 -12.83
N GLN A 110 9.71 1.93 -13.18
CA GLN A 110 9.38 0.62 -13.78
C GLN A 110 9.68 0.56 -15.28
#